data_26b08d7d3a9b1de46f7b903f733a47eb
#
_entry.id   26b08d7d3a9b1de46f7b903f733a47eb
#
_cell.length_a   1.000
_cell.length_b   1.000
_cell.length_c   1.000
_cell.angle_alpha   90.00
_cell.angle_beta   90.00
_cell.angle_gamma   90.00
#
_symmetry.space_group_name_H-M   'P 1'
#
loop_
_entity.id
_entity.type
_entity.pdbx_description
1 polymer ?
#
loop_
_entity_poly.entity_id
_entity_poly.type
_entity_poly.pdbx_seq_one_letter_code
_entity_poly.pdbx_strand_id
1 'polypeptide(L)'
;MATSSFYLKVISANRVFFAGKCRSLIVPEFDGQKEILAHHEDMVIAIDEGQMKFQPEGSDEWIHAVVGMGFVEIVNNRVTLLVETAEKPEEIDVRRAQ
;
A
#
# COMPACT_ATOMS: atom_id res chain seq x y z
N MET A 1 8.49 24.21 6.56
CA MET A 1 7.88 23.65 5.37
C MET A 1 7.03 22.44 5.72
N ALA A 2 5.81 22.42 5.24
CA ALA A 2 4.93 21.31 5.53
C ALA A 2 5.44 20.04 4.85
N THR A 3 5.41 18.93 5.56
CA THR A 3 5.77 17.66 4.97
C THR A 3 4.60 17.14 4.14
N SER A 4 4.93 16.54 3.00
CA SER A 4 3.93 15.96 2.12
C SER A 4 3.86 14.46 2.38
N SER A 5 3.40 14.10 3.57
CA SER A 5 3.28 12.70 3.94
C SER A 5 1.90 12.40 4.48
N PHE A 6 1.56 11.12 4.47
CA PHE A 6 0.31 10.61 5.03
C PHE A 6 0.63 9.38 5.86
N TYR A 7 -0.28 9.02 6.73
CA TYR A 7 -0.11 7.81 7.53
C TYR A 7 -0.68 6.62 6.76
N LEU A 8 0.15 5.60 6.55
CA LEU A 8 -0.25 4.40 5.85
C LEU A 8 -0.28 3.21 6.79
N LYS A 9 -1.36 2.45 6.74
CA LYS A 9 -1.46 1.19 7.46
C LYS A 9 -1.94 0.13 6.49
N VAL A 10 -1.16 -0.95 6.36
CA VAL A 10 -1.48 -2.07 5.49
C VAL A 10 -1.85 -3.26 6.37
N ILE A 11 -3.08 -3.75 6.22
CA ILE A 11 -3.60 -4.86 7.02
C ILE A 11 -3.94 -6.01 6.09
N SER A 12 -3.42 -7.19 6.39
CA SER A 12 -3.72 -8.39 5.63
C SER A 12 -4.01 -9.53 6.61
N ALA A 13 -5.09 -10.25 6.41
CA ALA A 13 -5.45 -11.43 7.20
C ALA A 13 -5.30 -11.17 8.71
N ASN A 14 -5.83 -10.05 9.19
CA ASN A 14 -5.81 -9.65 10.61
C ASN A 14 -4.43 -9.33 11.15
N ARG A 15 -3.49 -9.06 10.28
CA ARG A 15 -2.11 -8.75 10.64
C ARG A 15 -1.71 -7.43 10.02
N VAL A 16 -0.97 -6.63 10.77
CA VAL A 16 -0.43 -5.38 10.21
C VAL A 16 0.84 -5.71 9.47
N PHE A 17 0.82 -5.49 8.15
CA PHE A 17 1.98 -5.69 7.30
C PHE A 17 2.93 -4.49 7.39
N PHE A 18 2.36 -3.29 7.48
CA PHE A 18 3.15 -2.07 7.57
C PHE A 18 2.31 -0.98 8.23
N ALA A 19 2.95 -0.12 9.00
CA ALA A 19 2.32 1.07 9.58
C ALA A 19 3.38 2.15 9.71
N GLY A 20 3.11 3.33 9.14
CA GLY A 20 4.05 4.43 9.22
C GLY A 20 3.71 5.53 8.25
N LYS A 21 4.50 6.60 8.29
CA LYS A 21 4.32 7.73 7.39
C LYS A 21 4.98 7.47 6.06
N CYS A 22 4.29 7.81 4.98
CA CYS A 22 4.77 7.59 3.63
C CYS A 22 4.56 8.83 2.79
N ARG A 23 5.35 8.94 1.71
CA ARG A 23 5.22 10.04 0.76
C ARG A 23 4.38 9.65 -0.44
N SER A 24 4.35 8.36 -0.76
CA SER A 24 3.61 7.88 -1.92
C SER A 24 3.21 6.44 -1.73
N LEU A 25 2.07 6.08 -2.31
CA LEU A 25 1.60 4.71 -2.35
C LEU A 25 1.03 4.47 -3.75
N ILE A 26 1.47 3.39 -4.39
CA ILE A 26 0.96 3.01 -5.70
C ILE A 26 0.31 1.64 -5.56
N VAL A 27 -0.97 1.56 -5.92
CA VAL A 27 -1.76 0.35 -5.77
C VAL A 27 -2.28 -0.12 -7.12
N PRO A 28 -2.50 -1.45 -7.27
CA PRO A 28 -3.06 -1.96 -8.52
C PRO A 28 -4.58 -1.82 -8.51
N GLU A 29 -5.10 -1.19 -9.56
CA GLU A 29 -6.53 -1.12 -9.80
C GLU A 29 -6.88 -2.00 -10.97
N PHE A 30 -8.17 -2.24 -11.18
CA PHE A 30 -8.60 -3.10 -12.28
C PHE A 30 -8.22 -2.52 -13.63
N ASP A 31 -8.05 -1.21 -13.73
CA ASP A 31 -7.71 -0.53 -14.98
C ASP A 31 -6.26 -0.09 -15.05
N GLY A 32 -5.42 -0.50 -14.10
CA GLY A 32 -4.04 -0.05 -14.09
C GLY A 32 -3.57 0.24 -12.69
N GLN A 33 -2.87 1.33 -12.51
CA GLN A 33 -2.30 1.70 -11.21
C GLN A 33 -2.81 3.06 -10.78
N LYS A 34 -2.89 3.26 -9.47
CA LYS A 34 -3.24 4.55 -8.92
C LYS A 34 -2.22 4.96 -7.88
N GLU A 35 -1.73 6.18 -8.01
CA GLU A 35 -0.82 6.76 -7.02
C GLU A 35 -1.61 7.60 -6.02
N ILE A 36 -1.32 7.40 -4.74
CA ILE A 36 -1.95 8.14 -3.66
C ILE A 36 -0.87 8.95 -2.97
N LEU A 37 -1.10 10.25 -2.90
CA LEU A 37 -0.17 11.19 -2.28
C LEU A 37 -0.83 11.82 -1.06
N ALA A 38 -0.05 12.63 -0.35
CA ALA A 38 -0.56 13.32 0.83
C ALA A 38 -1.75 14.21 0.48
N HIS A 39 -2.69 14.28 1.38
CA HIS A 39 -3.88 15.13 1.27
C HIS A 39 -4.81 14.74 0.12
N HIS A 40 -4.78 13.47 -0.25
CA HIS A 40 -5.73 12.92 -1.21
C HIS A 40 -7.15 13.04 -0.62
N GLU A 41 -8.12 13.32 -1.48
CA GLU A 41 -9.50 13.42 -1.01
C GLU A 41 -9.99 12.11 -0.43
N ASP A 42 -10.92 12.20 0.51
CA ASP A 42 -11.45 11.01 1.18
C ASP A 42 -12.21 10.15 0.18
N MET A 43 -11.92 8.86 0.17
CA MET A 43 -12.61 7.92 -0.72
C MET A 43 -12.23 6.48 -0.38
N VAL A 44 -12.96 5.55 -0.98
CA VAL A 44 -12.64 4.13 -0.91
C VAL A 44 -12.35 3.67 -2.35
N ILE A 45 -11.24 2.96 -2.52
CA ILE A 45 -10.79 2.51 -3.83
C ILE A 45 -10.66 1.00 -3.80
N ALA A 46 -11.27 0.32 -4.77
CA ALA A 46 -11.12 -1.13 -4.91
C ALA A 46 -9.75 -1.44 -5.49
N ILE A 47 -9.13 -2.51 -4.99
CA ILE A 47 -7.80 -2.92 -5.42
C ILE A 47 -7.87 -4.31 -6.00
N ASP A 48 -7.27 -4.49 -7.17
CA ASP A 48 -7.08 -5.81 -7.77
C ASP A 48 -5.82 -6.44 -7.19
N GLU A 49 -5.68 -7.74 -7.35
CA GLU A 49 -4.44 -8.39 -6.95
C GLU A 49 -3.30 -7.95 -7.86
N GLY A 50 -2.12 -7.83 -7.29
CA GLY A 50 -0.96 -7.39 -8.07
C GLY A 50 0.11 -6.80 -7.18
N GLN A 51 0.98 -6.03 -7.79
CA GLN A 51 2.07 -5.41 -7.05
C GLN A 51 1.68 -4.02 -6.59
N MET A 52 2.02 -3.74 -5.34
CA MET A 52 1.95 -2.38 -4.83
C MET A 52 3.34 -1.96 -4.38
N LYS A 53 3.55 -0.65 -4.25
CA LYS A 53 4.78 -0.14 -3.68
C LYS A 53 4.49 1.15 -2.94
N PHE A 54 5.29 1.41 -1.92
CA PHE A 54 5.14 2.64 -1.15
C PHE A 54 6.51 3.13 -0.74
N GLN A 55 6.61 4.44 -0.56
CA GLN A 55 7.86 5.09 -0.21
C GLN A 55 7.71 5.71 1.17
N PRO A 56 8.39 5.16 2.18
CA PRO A 56 8.34 5.73 3.52
C PRO A 56 8.90 7.13 3.57
N GLU A 57 8.40 7.92 4.50
CA GLU A 57 8.91 9.27 4.73
C GLU A 57 10.38 9.20 5.14
N GLY A 58 11.20 10.07 4.53
CA GLY A 58 12.62 10.11 4.86
C GLY A 58 13.46 9.09 4.13
N SER A 59 12.88 8.34 3.22
CA SER A 59 13.60 7.32 2.45
C SER A 59 13.40 7.55 0.97
N ASP A 60 14.44 7.27 0.18
CA ASP A 60 14.33 7.31 -1.26
C ASP A 60 14.00 5.95 -1.85
N GLU A 61 13.95 4.94 -1.00
CA GLU A 61 13.70 3.58 -1.46
C GLU A 61 12.21 3.26 -1.42
N TRP A 62 11.81 2.44 -2.38
CA TRP A 62 10.43 1.96 -2.44
C TRP A 62 10.37 0.56 -1.84
N ILE A 63 9.34 0.33 -1.04
CA ILE A 63 9.07 -0.99 -0.50
C ILE A 63 8.01 -1.61 -1.39
N HIS A 64 8.30 -2.80 -1.91
CA HIS A 64 7.39 -3.51 -2.81
C HIS A 64 6.69 -4.63 -2.09
N ALA A 65 5.45 -4.88 -2.47
CA ALA A 65 4.68 -5.98 -1.93
C ALA A 65 3.74 -6.51 -3.00
N VAL A 66 3.41 -7.79 -2.90
CA VAL A 66 2.39 -8.40 -3.74
C VAL A 66 1.16 -8.56 -2.88
N VAL A 67 0.03 -8.04 -3.34
CA VAL A 67 -1.20 -8.03 -2.55
C VAL A 67 -2.31 -8.75 -3.29
N GLY A 68 -3.21 -9.34 -2.49
CA GLY A 68 -4.45 -9.87 -3.00
C GLY A 68 -5.48 -8.77 -3.14
N MET A 69 -6.69 -9.16 -3.46
CA MET A 69 -7.77 -8.20 -3.64
C MET A 69 -8.14 -7.54 -2.32
N GLY A 70 -8.66 -6.34 -2.40
CA GLY A 70 -9.08 -5.60 -1.23
C GLY A 70 -9.51 -4.20 -1.59
N PHE A 71 -9.29 -3.28 -0.66
CA PHE A 71 -9.60 -1.87 -0.93
C PHE A 71 -8.75 -0.97 -0.05
N VAL A 72 -8.66 0.29 -0.50
CA VAL A 72 -7.99 1.36 0.22
C VAL A 72 -9.04 2.32 0.72
N GLU A 73 -8.97 2.66 1.99
CA GLU A 73 -9.81 3.70 2.57
C GLU A 73 -8.94 4.92 2.87
N ILE A 74 -9.34 6.07 2.34
CA ILE A 74 -8.62 7.32 2.58
C ILE A 74 -9.54 8.24 3.36
N VAL A 75 -9.13 8.59 4.57
CA VAL A 75 -9.90 9.48 5.43
C VAL A 75 -8.94 10.42 6.12
N ASN A 76 -9.08 11.71 5.83
CA ASN A 76 -8.38 12.74 6.59
C ASN A 76 -6.85 12.52 6.60
N ASN A 77 -6.28 12.29 5.42
CA ASN A 77 -4.84 12.07 5.24
C ASN A 77 -4.33 10.79 5.91
N ARG A 78 -5.23 9.87 6.21
CA ARG A 78 -4.89 8.54 6.70
C ARG A 78 -5.34 7.51 5.68
N VAL A 79 -4.43 6.63 5.32
CA VAL A 79 -4.67 5.64 4.27
C VAL A 79 -4.60 4.25 4.90
N THR A 80 -5.69 3.52 4.82
CA THR A 80 -5.75 2.15 5.32
C THR A 80 -5.97 1.20 4.16
N LEU A 81 -5.05 0.28 3.98
CA LEU A 81 -5.11 -0.73 2.93
C LEU A 81 -5.53 -2.04 3.57
N LEU A 82 -6.68 -2.57 3.13
CA LEU A 82 -7.22 -3.83 3.64
C LEU A 82 -7.22 -4.80 2.48
N VAL A 83 -6.37 -5.82 2.55
CA VAL A 83 -6.20 -6.79 1.48
C VAL A 83 -6.23 -8.20 2.04
N GLU A 84 -6.53 -9.17 1.17
CA GLU A 84 -6.58 -10.57 1.58
C GLU A 84 -5.20 -11.07 1.98
N THR A 85 -4.20 -10.69 1.20
CA THR A 85 -2.81 -11.11 1.46
C THR A 85 -1.88 -9.95 1.13
N ALA A 86 -0.74 -9.92 1.81
CA ALA A 86 0.32 -8.98 1.51
C ALA A 86 1.64 -9.68 1.81
N GLU A 87 2.51 -9.77 0.82
CA GLU A 87 3.77 -10.48 0.94
C GLU A 87 4.86 -9.75 0.23
N LYS A 88 6.07 -9.87 0.74
CA LYS A 88 7.23 -9.33 0.04
C LYS A 88 7.54 -10.25 -1.15
N PRO A 89 8.01 -9.69 -2.26
CA PRO A 89 8.29 -10.51 -3.45
C PRO A 89 9.24 -11.67 -3.18
N GLU A 90 10.24 -11.48 -2.37
CA GLU A 90 11.19 -12.54 -2.05
C GLU A 90 10.56 -13.69 -1.28
N GLU A 91 9.53 -13.42 -0.49
CA GLU A 91 8.81 -14.47 0.22
C GLU A 91 8.05 -15.37 -0.76
N ILE A 92 7.47 -14.74 -1.78
CA ILE A 92 6.75 -15.49 -2.80
C ILE A 92 7.70 -16.36 -3.60
N ASP A 93 8.85 -15.83 -3.96
CA ASP A 93 9.84 -16.58 -4.72
C ASP A 93 10.32 -17.80 -3.95
N VAL A 94 10.56 -17.64 -2.65
CA VAL A 94 10.99 -18.76 -1.80
C VAL A 94 9.92 -19.85 -1.79
N ARG A 95 8.66 -19.47 -1.64
CA ARG A 95 7.58 -20.46 -1.61
C ARG A 95 7.42 -21.17 -2.94
N ARG A 96 7.61 -20.47 -4.03
CA ARG A 96 7.51 -21.09 -5.37
C ARG A 96 8.63 -22.06 -5.63
N ALA A 97 9.79 -21.82 -5.04
CA ALA A 97 10.94 -22.69 -5.22
C ALA A 97 10.77 -24.03 -4.49
N GLN A 98 9.81 -24.10 -3.61
CA GLN A 98 9.54 -25.33 -2.87
C GLN A 98 8.44 -26.12 -3.59
#